data_a97f66ecd932015ed9197704fbb78127
#
_entry.id   a97f66ecd932015ed9197704fbb78127
#
_cell.length_a   1.000
_cell.length_b   1.000
_cell.length_c   1.000
_cell.angle_alpha   90.00
_cell.angle_beta   90.00
_cell.angle_gamma   90.00
#
_symmetry.space_group_name_H-M   'P 1'
#
loop_
_entity.id
_entity.type
_entity.pdbx_description
1 polymer ?
#
loop_
_entity_poly.entity_id
_entity_poly.type
_entity_poly.pdbx_seq_one_letter_code
_entity_poly.pdbx_strand_id
1 'polypeptide(L)'
;MKSLGEIIKERNIELDTLDPVASSGFTQVPNFILKDSRLAIGPKLTYAMFLSYAWHNDSCFPGQERLAQDMGMSVSRVNAFIKDLESSGLIEITRRGQGKTNLYKIKFTVRKSKP
;
A
#
# COMPACT_ATOMS: atom_id res chain seq x y z
N MET A 1 -4.02 16.95 17.57
CA MET A 1 -4.13 15.54 17.16
C MET A 1 -4.07 14.64 18.38
N LYS A 2 -4.96 13.70 18.45
CA LYS A 2 -5.00 12.82 19.60
C LYS A 2 -3.88 11.80 19.56
N SER A 3 -3.39 11.45 20.72
CA SER A 3 -2.40 10.39 20.82
C SER A 3 -3.08 9.05 20.57
N LEU A 4 -2.26 8.05 20.28
CA LEU A 4 -2.77 6.71 20.08
C LEU A 4 -3.49 6.21 21.33
N GLY A 5 -2.94 6.49 22.50
CA GLY A 5 -3.58 6.07 23.73
C GLY A 5 -4.96 6.68 23.94
N GLU A 6 -5.11 7.95 23.57
CA GLU A 6 -6.41 8.60 23.67
C GLU A 6 -7.42 8.00 22.72
N ILE A 7 -6.98 7.70 21.50
CA ILE A 7 -7.85 7.09 20.52
C ILE A 7 -8.31 5.70 20.98
N ILE A 8 -7.40 4.94 21.55
CA ILE A 8 -7.72 3.61 22.06
C ILE A 8 -8.78 3.69 23.14
N LYS A 9 -8.61 4.63 24.08
CA LYS A 9 -9.59 4.80 25.14
C LYS A 9 -10.97 5.13 24.59
N GLU A 10 -11.02 6.01 23.62
CA GLU A 10 -12.29 6.48 23.09
C GLU A 10 -13.00 5.44 22.24
N ARG A 11 -12.24 4.53 21.62
CA ARG A 11 -12.80 3.62 20.65
C ARG A 11 -12.90 2.17 21.15
N ASN A 12 -12.55 1.95 22.41
CA ASN A 12 -12.56 0.60 22.98
C ASN A 12 -11.69 -0.39 22.22
N ILE A 13 -10.56 0.12 21.72
CA ILE A 13 -9.56 -0.69 21.02
C ILE A 13 -8.28 -0.61 21.79
N GLU A 14 -7.70 -1.75 22.12
CA GLU A 14 -6.47 -1.81 22.89
C GLU A 14 -5.36 -2.44 22.08
N LEU A 15 -4.14 -1.96 22.28
CA LEU A 15 -2.96 -2.59 21.73
C LEU A 15 -2.27 -3.38 22.82
N ASP A 16 -2.06 -4.65 22.56
CA ASP A 16 -1.46 -5.52 23.54
C ASP A 16 0.04 -5.26 23.69
N THR A 17 0.72 -5.11 22.56
CA THR A 17 2.15 -4.86 22.58
C THR A 17 2.56 -4.06 21.36
N LEU A 18 3.61 -3.25 21.54
CA LEU A 18 4.18 -2.49 20.42
C LEU A 18 5.51 -3.05 19.96
N ASP A 19 5.96 -4.17 20.52
CA ASP A 19 7.25 -4.73 20.17
C ASP A 19 7.41 -5.03 18.67
N PRO A 20 6.44 -5.69 18.01
CA PRO A 20 6.56 -5.90 16.57
C PRO A 20 6.60 -4.60 15.79
N VAL A 21 5.88 -3.58 16.25
CA VAL A 21 5.91 -2.28 15.62
C VAL A 21 7.29 -1.65 15.75
N ALA A 22 7.89 -1.76 16.93
CA ALA A 22 9.22 -1.20 17.16
C ALA A 22 10.27 -1.86 16.28
N SER A 23 10.17 -3.17 16.07
CA SER A 23 11.18 -3.90 15.33
C SER A 23 10.95 -3.88 13.82
N SER A 24 9.70 -3.88 13.39
CA SER A 24 9.35 -3.98 11.97
C SER A 24 8.78 -2.71 11.39
N GLY A 25 8.45 -1.74 12.24
CA GLY A 25 7.84 -0.51 11.80
C GLY A 25 6.36 -0.68 11.49
N PHE A 26 5.80 0.35 10.94
CA PHE A 26 4.41 0.31 10.50
C PHE A 26 4.24 1.24 9.31
N THR A 27 3.15 1.05 8.59
CA THR A 27 2.89 1.81 7.39
C THR A 27 1.60 2.60 7.57
N GLN A 28 1.67 3.90 7.28
CA GLN A 28 0.49 4.75 7.32
C GLN A 28 -0.21 4.65 5.97
N VAL A 29 -1.49 4.34 6.01
CA VAL A 29 -2.28 4.21 4.80
C VAL A 29 -3.28 5.36 4.77
N PRO A 30 -3.33 6.12 3.67
CA PRO A 30 -4.28 7.23 3.59
C PRO A 30 -5.72 6.75 3.74
N ASN A 31 -6.50 7.51 4.45
CA ASN A 31 -7.89 7.12 4.67
C ASN A 31 -8.69 7.06 3.38
N PHE A 32 -8.35 7.87 2.39
CA PHE A 32 -9.10 7.82 1.14
C PHE A 32 -8.91 6.49 0.40
N ILE A 33 -7.82 5.80 0.68
CA ILE A 33 -7.61 4.46 0.14
C ILE A 33 -8.33 3.43 1.02
N LEU A 34 -8.09 3.54 2.32
CA LEU A 34 -8.59 2.55 3.26
C LEU A 34 -10.10 2.48 3.26
N LYS A 35 -10.76 3.62 3.09
CA LYS A 35 -12.20 3.71 3.20
C LYS A 35 -12.92 3.81 1.86
N ASP A 36 -12.22 3.63 0.76
CA ASP A 36 -12.85 3.66 -0.55
C ASP A 36 -13.55 2.33 -0.81
N SER A 37 -14.86 2.33 -0.71
CA SER A 37 -15.64 1.10 -0.88
C SER A 37 -15.61 0.57 -2.32
N ARG A 38 -15.19 1.39 -3.27
CA ARG A 38 -15.11 0.97 -4.67
C ARG A 38 -13.82 0.22 -4.96
N LEU A 39 -12.86 0.29 -4.05
CA LEU A 39 -11.57 -0.36 -4.24
C LEU A 39 -11.58 -1.66 -3.45
N ALA A 40 -11.28 -2.75 -4.11
CA ALA A 40 -11.28 -4.06 -3.48
C ALA A 40 -10.13 -4.19 -2.48
N ILE A 41 -10.23 -5.20 -1.63
CA ILE A 41 -9.26 -5.40 -0.56
C ILE A 41 -7.86 -5.68 -1.11
N GLY A 42 -7.74 -6.48 -2.17
CA GLY A 42 -6.45 -6.79 -2.74
C GLY A 42 -5.68 -5.57 -3.21
N PRO A 43 -6.28 -4.74 -4.04
CA PRO A 43 -5.63 -3.49 -4.43
C PRO A 43 -5.33 -2.57 -3.25
N LYS A 44 -6.22 -2.48 -2.26
CA LYS A 44 -5.93 -1.67 -1.07
C LYS A 44 -4.66 -2.13 -0.38
N LEU A 45 -4.54 -3.42 -0.18
CA LEU A 45 -3.36 -3.97 0.49
C LEU A 45 -2.13 -3.77 -0.37
N THR A 46 -2.26 -3.92 -1.69
CA THR A 46 -1.14 -3.72 -2.58
C THR A 46 -0.65 -2.29 -2.53
N TYR A 47 -1.57 -1.33 -2.48
CA TYR A 47 -1.20 0.08 -2.32
C TYR A 47 -0.42 0.29 -1.02
N ALA A 48 -0.89 -0.31 0.06
CA ALA A 48 -0.21 -0.22 1.35
C ALA A 48 1.19 -0.83 1.28
N MET A 49 1.34 -1.94 0.57
CA MET A 49 2.64 -2.56 0.41
C MET A 49 3.61 -1.64 -0.33
N PHE A 50 3.16 -0.98 -1.39
CA PHE A 50 4.00 -0.01 -2.08
C PHE A 50 4.44 1.10 -1.14
N LEU A 51 3.53 1.58 -0.29
CA LEU A 51 3.89 2.61 0.68
C LEU A 51 4.95 2.12 1.64
N SER A 52 4.85 0.87 2.08
CA SER A 52 5.83 0.33 3.02
C SER A 52 7.23 0.28 2.41
N TYR A 53 7.31 -0.07 1.14
CA TYR A 53 8.60 -0.09 0.45
C TYR A 53 9.12 1.33 0.23
N ALA A 54 8.24 2.25 -0.10
CA ALA A 54 8.64 3.62 -0.36
C ALA A 54 9.20 4.30 0.88
N TRP A 55 8.63 4.02 2.04
CA TRP A 55 9.11 4.61 3.27
C TRP A 55 10.49 4.13 3.66
N HIS A 56 10.80 2.89 3.34
CA HIS A 56 12.07 2.30 3.76
C HIS A 56 13.12 2.33 2.68
N ASN A 57 12.71 2.51 1.44
CA ASN A 57 13.63 2.33 0.33
C ASN A 57 13.19 3.17 -0.82
N ASP A 58 13.56 4.42 -0.78
CA ASP A 58 13.03 5.47 -1.63
C ASP A 58 12.85 5.14 -3.09
N SER A 59 13.73 4.36 -3.67
CA SER A 59 13.73 4.25 -5.10
C SER A 59 13.70 2.85 -5.62
N CYS A 60 13.62 1.88 -4.73
CA CYS A 60 13.69 0.50 -5.18
C CYS A 60 12.50 -0.27 -4.69
N PHE A 61 11.66 -0.66 -5.60
CA PHE A 61 10.66 -1.66 -5.26
C PHE A 61 11.24 -3.03 -5.54
N PRO A 62 11.00 -4.00 -4.69
CA PRO A 62 11.34 -5.38 -5.02
C PRO A 62 10.48 -5.79 -6.20
N GLY A 63 10.86 -6.81 -6.91
CA GLY A 63 10.08 -7.28 -8.02
C GLY A 63 8.73 -7.81 -7.58
N GLN A 64 7.92 -8.15 -8.55
CA GLN A 64 6.58 -8.65 -8.28
C GLN A 64 6.59 -9.95 -7.49
N GLU A 65 7.63 -10.74 -7.64
CA GLU A 65 7.75 -11.99 -6.89
C GLU A 65 7.90 -11.73 -5.41
N ARG A 66 8.71 -10.75 -5.04
CA ARG A 66 8.89 -10.42 -3.64
C ARG A 66 7.59 -9.84 -3.07
N LEU A 67 6.92 -8.99 -3.84
CA LEU A 67 5.66 -8.44 -3.41
C LEU A 67 4.64 -9.55 -3.17
N ALA A 68 4.55 -10.48 -4.09
CA ALA A 68 3.63 -11.61 -3.95
C ALA A 68 3.96 -12.44 -2.72
N GLN A 69 5.24 -12.67 -2.49
CA GLN A 69 5.70 -13.43 -1.33
C GLN A 69 5.29 -12.73 -0.04
N ASP A 70 5.54 -11.43 0.04
CA ASP A 70 5.20 -10.67 1.24
C ASP A 70 3.69 -10.65 1.48
N MET A 71 2.91 -10.66 0.42
CA MET A 71 1.45 -10.64 0.54
C MET A 71 0.85 -12.03 0.70
N GLY A 72 1.65 -13.08 0.52
CA GLY A 72 1.14 -14.44 0.59
C GLY A 72 0.19 -14.77 -0.54
N MET A 73 0.47 -14.24 -1.75
CA MET A 73 -0.40 -14.42 -2.89
C MET A 73 0.40 -14.79 -4.11
N SER A 74 -0.29 -15.24 -5.15
CA SER A 74 0.38 -15.56 -6.41
C SER A 74 0.78 -14.28 -7.13
N VAL A 75 1.80 -14.37 -7.95
CA VAL A 75 2.25 -13.25 -8.78
C VAL A 75 1.12 -12.80 -9.70
N SER A 76 0.39 -13.74 -10.22
CA SER A 76 -0.71 -13.45 -11.13
C SER A 76 -1.78 -12.58 -10.47
N ARG A 77 -2.12 -12.87 -9.21
CA ARG A 77 -3.09 -12.08 -8.47
C ARG A 77 -2.56 -10.68 -8.17
N VAL A 78 -1.30 -10.63 -7.75
CA VAL A 78 -0.69 -9.33 -7.44
C VAL A 78 -0.65 -8.47 -8.68
N ASN A 79 -0.33 -9.05 -9.83
CA ASN A 79 -0.34 -8.29 -11.07
C ASN A 79 -1.71 -7.72 -11.39
N ALA A 80 -2.76 -8.50 -11.11
CA ALA A 80 -4.12 -7.99 -11.33
C ALA A 80 -4.42 -6.81 -10.41
N PHE A 81 -3.99 -6.90 -9.15
CA PHE A 81 -4.18 -5.78 -8.21
C PHE A 81 -3.43 -4.54 -8.67
N ILE A 82 -2.22 -4.72 -9.16
CA ILE A 82 -1.42 -3.60 -9.66
C ILE A 82 -2.12 -2.94 -10.84
N LYS A 83 -2.68 -3.74 -11.73
CA LYS A 83 -3.42 -3.20 -12.87
C LYS A 83 -4.64 -2.43 -12.43
N ASP A 84 -5.32 -2.91 -11.40
CA ASP A 84 -6.47 -2.21 -10.85
C ASP A 84 -6.06 -0.84 -10.31
N LEU A 85 -4.93 -0.78 -9.60
CA LEU A 85 -4.42 0.48 -9.07
C LEU A 85 -4.03 1.43 -10.21
N GLU A 86 -3.40 0.90 -11.23
CA GLU A 86 -3.02 1.72 -12.38
C GLU A 86 -4.26 2.26 -13.08
N SER A 87 -5.25 1.42 -13.29
CA SER A 87 -6.49 1.83 -13.94
C SER A 87 -7.22 2.89 -13.14
N SER A 88 -7.14 2.81 -11.82
CA SER A 88 -7.79 3.77 -10.94
C SER A 88 -7.02 5.08 -10.82
N GLY A 89 -5.83 5.15 -11.40
CA GLY A 89 -5.02 6.35 -11.32
C GLY A 89 -4.28 6.50 -10.01
N LEU A 90 -4.23 5.44 -9.21
CA LEU A 90 -3.59 5.49 -7.90
C LEU A 90 -2.10 5.22 -7.96
N ILE A 91 -1.63 4.58 -9.01
CA ILE A 91 -0.21 4.44 -9.29
C ILE A 91 0.03 4.66 -10.76
N GLU A 92 1.25 5.09 -11.07
CA GLU A 92 1.74 5.17 -12.44
C GLU A 92 2.88 4.19 -12.58
N ILE A 93 2.92 3.48 -13.69
CA ILE A 93 3.96 2.50 -13.93
C ILE A 93 4.77 2.96 -15.13
N THR A 94 6.08 3.07 -14.92
CA THR A 94 7.01 3.32 -16.01
C THR A 94 7.73 2.02 -16.30
N ARG A 95 7.48 1.48 -17.47
CA ARG A 95 8.09 0.22 -17.88
C ARG A 95 9.42 0.53 -18.55
N ARG A 96 10.48 -0.04 -18.00
CA ARG A 96 11.84 0.32 -18.43
C ARG A 96 12.42 -0.69 -19.40
N GLY A 97 11.67 -1.67 -19.79
CA GLY A 97 12.12 -2.63 -20.77
C GLY A 97 12.71 -3.87 -20.17
N GLN A 98 13.23 -4.71 -21.03
CA GLN A 98 13.72 -6.00 -20.66
C GLN A 98 14.88 -5.92 -19.69
N GLY A 99 14.87 -6.79 -18.69
CA GLY A 99 15.96 -6.86 -17.74
C GLY A 99 15.94 -5.80 -16.68
N LYS A 100 14.94 -4.94 -16.67
CA LYS A 100 14.82 -3.89 -15.65
C LYS A 100 13.48 -3.94 -14.98
N THR A 101 13.46 -3.65 -13.68
CA THR A 101 12.20 -3.58 -12.97
C THR A 101 11.45 -2.32 -13.37
N ASN A 102 10.14 -2.38 -13.29
CA ASN A 102 9.31 -1.21 -13.52
C ASN A 102 9.52 -0.20 -12.41
N LEU A 103 9.29 1.06 -12.75
CA LEU A 103 9.22 2.12 -11.76
C LEU A 103 7.76 2.38 -11.44
N TYR A 104 7.46 2.49 -10.16
CA TYR A 104 6.10 2.74 -9.70
C TYR A 104 6.04 4.07 -8.99
N LYS A 105 5.08 4.88 -9.36
CA LYS A 105 4.86 6.16 -8.71
C LYS A 105 3.53 6.10 -7.99
N ILE A 106 3.58 6.29 -6.68
CA ILE A 106 2.38 6.23 -5.86
C ILE A 106 1.72 7.60 -5.83
N LYS A 107 0.42 7.62 -6.08
CA LYS A 107 -0.32 8.86 -6.11
C LYS A 107 -1.07 9.03 -4.81
N PHE A 108 -0.87 10.16 -4.17
CA PHE A 108 -1.59 10.47 -2.93
C PHE A 108 -2.83 11.31 -3.18
N THR A 109 -2.90 11.95 -4.33
CA THR A 109 -4.08 12.76 -4.62
C THR A 109 -5.13 11.91 -5.30
N VAL A 110 -6.32 12.00 -4.81
CA VAL A 110 -7.44 11.36 -5.46
C VAL A 110 -7.66 12.06 -6.78
N ARG A 111 -7.60 11.30 -7.85
CA ARG A 111 -7.97 11.87 -9.11
C ARG A 111 -9.43 12.20 -9.01
N LYS A 112 -9.79 13.44 -9.31
CA LYS A 112 -11.16 13.82 -9.28
C LYS A 112 -11.91 12.91 -10.18
N SER A 113 -12.85 12.21 -9.62
CA SER A 113 -13.58 11.29 -10.44
C SER A 113 -14.29 12.11 -11.47
N LYS A 114 -14.27 11.59 -12.62
CA LYS A 114 -15.03 12.23 -13.65
C LYS A 114 -16.43 12.10 -13.30
N PRO A 115 -17.15 13.15 -13.45
CA PRO A 115 -18.58 13.10 -13.21
C PRO A 115 -19.22 12.00 -14.01
#